data_5e74eb46aac72cf3590a523b4dd70156
#
_entry.id   5e74eb46aac72cf3590a523b4dd70156
#
_cell.length_a   1.000
_cell.length_b   1.000
_cell.length_c   1.000
_cell.angle_alpha   90.00
_cell.angle_beta   90.00
_cell.angle_gamma   90.00
#
_symmetry.space_group_name_H-M   'P 1'
#
loop_
_entity.id
_entity.type
_entity.pdbx_description
1 polymer ?
#
loop_
_entity_poly.entity_id
_entity_poly.type
_entity_poly.pdbx_seq_one_letter_code
_entity_poly.pdbx_strand_id
1 'polypeptide(L)'
;MSSSSTREHVLPGGVETMSILRSSTSSGEIFLVGTAHVSQRSAREVRELVRLVKPTTVCVELCEERLRTMREKIERETRGADGEGTSTGTSDFVRDAVKDFMGAFGGSSSLCDKLLGAAMKTFYGFFKLSGLDPGGEFKEAVKEADAVGAKIVCADRDVRLTLRRVREAMGWEDVLALMSGNVKPGGPEPPPMDGGMHDMERAIENLKTRAHIRQMREFLAHQMPKVSRVFVDERDEIMVDALLRHGDERVVAVVGMAHMDGIERRWEETQKKLRVTRC
;
A
#
# COMPACT_ATOMS: atom_id res chain seq x y z
N MET A 1 44.90 -1.27 -6.18
CA MET A 1 43.90 -1.10 -7.24
C MET A 1 42.98 -2.32 -7.18
N SER A 2 41.90 -2.24 -6.44
CA SER A 2 40.90 -3.31 -6.34
C SER A 2 39.60 -2.74 -6.89
N SER A 3 39.24 -3.16 -8.11
CA SER A 3 38.00 -2.77 -8.78
C SER A 3 36.83 -3.42 -8.05
N SER A 4 36.12 -2.62 -7.31
CA SER A 4 34.79 -2.96 -6.79
C SER A 4 33.84 -3.15 -7.97
N SER A 5 33.70 -4.39 -8.43
CA SER A 5 32.67 -4.81 -9.37
C SER A 5 31.32 -4.64 -8.68
N THR A 6 30.67 -3.53 -8.94
CA THR A 6 29.24 -3.33 -8.61
C THR A 6 28.45 -4.34 -9.45
N ARG A 7 28.11 -5.48 -8.85
CA ARG A 7 27.14 -6.40 -9.45
C ARG A 7 25.82 -5.62 -9.53
N GLU A 8 25.45 -5.17 -10.70
CA GLU A 8 24.09 -4.77 -11.03
C GLU A 8 23.23 -6.03 -10.89
N HIS A 9 22.65 -6.21 -9.73
CA HIS A 9 21.62 -7.22 -9.54
C HIS A 9 20.42 -6.76 -10.37
N VAL A 10 20.11 -7.51 -11.43
CA VAL A 10 18.82 -7.37 -12.12
C VAL A 10 17.77 -7.74 -11.10
N LEU A 11 17.10 -6.72 -10.54
CA LEU A 11 16.04 -6.91 -9.56
C LEU A 11 14.82 -7.54 -10.24
N PRO A 12 14.19 -8.54 -9.65
CA PRO A 12 12.93 -9.06 -10.14
C PRO A 12 11.87 -7.94 -10.09
N GLY A 13 11.10 -7.73 -11.17
CA GLY A 13 10.04 -6.72 -11.22
C GLY A 13 10.33 -5.46 -12.03
N GLY A 14 11.59 -5.12 -12.29
CA GLY A 14 11.97 -3.96 -13.12
C GLY A 14 11.81 -2.60 -12.44
N VAL A 15 12.14 -1.54 -13.17
CA VAL A 15 12.23 -0.14 -12.68
C VAL A 15 10.87 0.43 -12.23
N GLU A 16 9.77 -0.08 -12.78
CA GLU A 16 8.41 0.42 -12.46
C GLU A 16 7.95 0.06 -11.05
N THR A 17 8.35 -1.12 -10.57
CA THR A 17 7.86 -1.65 -9.29
C THR A 17 8.89 -1.70 -8.18
N MET A 18 10.15 -1.32 -8.48
CA MET A 18 11.24 -1.39 -7.51
C MET A 18 12.12 -0.16 -7.51
N SER A 19 12.65 0.17 -6.33
CA SER A 19 13.73 1.15 -6.18
C SER A 19 14.64 0.79 -5.00
N ILE A 20 15.84 1.38 -4.99
CA ILE A 20 16.80 1.21 -3.89
C ILE A 20 16.99 2.55 -3.22
N LEU A 21 16.62 2.62 -1.94
CA LEU A 21 16.85 3.79 -1.11
C LEU A 21 18.15 3.59 -0.33
N ARG A 22 19.09 4.52 -0.49
CA ARG A 22 20.37 4.48 0.19
C ARG A 22 20.45 5.55 1.27
N SER A 23 20.97 5.18 2.42
CA SER A 23 21.26 6.13 3.48
C SER A 23 22.47 6.98 3.10
N SER A 24 22.43 8.27 3.43
CA SER A 24 23.59 9.16 3.30
C SER A 24 24.54 9.06 4.49
N THR A 25 24.16 8.36 5.54
CA THR A 25 24.85 8.33 6.84
C THR A 25 25.35 6.95 7.23
N SER A 26 24.92 5.91 6.53
CA SER A 26 25.27 4.51 6.78
C SER A 26 25.38 3.73 5.48
N SER A 27 25.82 2.48 5.56
CA SER A 27 25.92 1.55 4.42
C SER A 27 24.66 0.71 4.19
N GLY A 28 23.59 0.97 4.91
CA GLY A 28 22.34 0.25 4.76
C GLY A 28 21.66 0.51 3.42
N GLU A 29 20.94 -0.47 2.94
CA GLU A 29 20.18 -0.42 1.70
C GLU A 29 18.75 -0.89 1.92
N ILE A 30 17.78 -0.12 1.41
CA ILE A 30 16.38 -0.46 1.47
C ILE A 30 15.89 -0.75 0.04
N PHE A 31 15.52 -1.99 -0.20
CA PHE A 31 14.91 -2.43 -1.45
C PHE A 31 13.40 -2.23 -1.33
N LEU A 32 12.91 -1.13 -1.90
CA LEU A 32 11.50 -0.78 -1.90
C LEU A 32 10.81 -1.46 -3.08
N VAL A 33 9.78 -2.27 -2.81
CA VAL A 33 8.96 -2.91 -3.82
C VAL A 33 7.50 -2.47 -3.70
N GLY A 34 6.99 -1.92 -4.79
CA GLY A 34 5.60 -1.51 -4.93
C GLY A 34 4.74 -2.63 -5.51
N THR A 35 3.66 -2.94 -4.84
CA THR A 35 2.76 -4.02 -5.24
C THR A 35 1.37 -3.49 -5.61
N ALA A 36 0.70 -4.18 -6.52
CA ALA A 36 -0.72 -3.99 -6.79
C ALA A 36 -1.47 -5.21 -6.24
N HIS A 37 -2.05 -5.05 -5.08
CA HIS A 37 -2.55 -6.05 -4.11
C HIS A 37 -3.41 -7.24 -4.61
N VAL A 38 -3.52 -7.47 -5.92
CA VAL A 38 -4.33 -8.52 -6.55
C VAL A 38 -3.52 -9.44 -7.46
N SER A 39 -2.22 -9.25 -7.57
CA SER A 39 -1.40 -9.92 -8.59
C SER A 39 -0.56 -11.06 -8.01
N GLN A 40 -0.76 -12.27 -8.50
CA GLN A 40 0.14 -13.41 -8.23
C GLN A 40 1.59 -13.13 -8.65
N ARG A 41 1.77 -12.22 -9.62
CA ARG A 41 3.07 -11.76 -10.05
C ARG A 41 3.76 -10.95 -8.93
N SER A 42 3.05 -10.01 -8.27
CA SER A 42 3.59 -9.26 -7.14
C SER A 42 4.05 -10.18 -6.01
N ALA A 43 3.27 -11.21 -5.69
CA ALA A 43 3.65 -12.20 -4.68
C ALA A 43 4.95 -12.95 -5.04
N ARG A 44 5.14 -13.28 -6.32
CA ARG A 44 6.38 -13.92 -6.81
C ARG A 44 7.56 -12.95 -6.76
N GLU A 45 7.39 -11.72 -7.22
CA GLU A 45 8.41 -10.67 -7.18
C GLU A 45 8.92 -10.43 -5.75
N VAL A 46 8.01 -10.35 -4.78
CA VAL A 46 8.36 -10.20 -3.35
C VAL A 46 9.13 -11.42 -2.84
N ARG A 47 8.66 -12.63 -3.14
CA ARG A 47 9.36 -13.88 -2.77
C ARG A 47 10.79 -13.92 -3.29
N GLU A 48 10.95 -13.67 -4.59
CA GLU A 48 12.25 -13.68 -5.25
C GLU A 48 13.18 -12.61 -4.68
N LEU A 49 12.65 -11.42 -4.42
CA LEU A 49 13.41 -10.32 -3.85
C LEU A 49 13.92 -10.65 -2.44
N VAL A 50 13.06 -11.14 -1.55
CA VAL A 50 13.46 -11.49 -0.17
C VAL A 50 14.52 -12.60 -0.18
N ARG A 51 14.35 -13.61 -1.03
CA ARG A 51 15.33 -14.71 -1.17
C ARG A 51 16.67 -14.24 -1.73
N LEU A 52 16.64 -13.32 -2.69
CA LEU A 52 17.85 -12.77 -3.32
C LEU A 52 18.61 -11.85 -2.36
N VAL A 53 17.89 -10.91 -1.74
CA VAL A 53 18.47 -9.90 -0.84
C VAL A 53 18.90 -10.50 0.49
N LYS A 54 18.16 -11.48 1.00
CA LYS A 54 18.34 -12.03 2.36
C LYS A 54 18.43 -10.91 3.40
N PRO A 55 17.36 -10.10 3.53
CA PRO A 55 17.37 -8.94 4.39
C PRO A 55 17.49 -9.32 5.86
N THR A 56 17.96 -8.40 6.69
CA THR A 56 17.86 -8.49 8.15
C THR A 56 16.46 -8.09 8.64
N THR A 57 15.78 -7.24 7.86
CA THR A 57 14.47 -6.71 8.20
C THR A 57 13.57 -6.65 6.96
N VAL A 58 12.33 -7.07 7.11
CA VAL A 58 11.26 -6.90 6.11
C VAL A 58 10.23 -5.93 6.68
N CYS A 59 10.11 -4.75 6.06
CA CYS A 59 9.08 -3.78 6.38
C CYS A 59 7.84 -4.03 5.51
N VAL A 60 6.66 -4.05 6.11
CA VAL A 60 5.40 -4.29 5.40
C VAL A 60 4.39 -3.19 5.68
N GLU A 61 3.59 -2.83 4.69
CA GLU A 61 2.47 -1.90 4.82
C GLU A 61 1.28 -2.55 5.56
N LEU A 62 1.55 -3.01 6.75
CA LEU A 62 0.56 -3.60 7.66
C LEU A 62 0.67 -2.93 9.03
N CYS A 63 -0.45 -2.88 9.75
CA CYS A 63 -0.41 -2.65 11.19
C CYS A 63 -0.27 -3.99 11.94
N GLU A 64 0.08 -3.94 13.22
CA GLU A 64 0.31 -5.12 14.06
C GLU A 64 -0.89 -6.08 14.09
N GLU A 65 -2.11 -5.55 14.14
CA GLU A 65 -3.33 -6.37 14.16
C GLU A 65 -3.51 -7.15 12.85
N ARG A 66 -3.27 -6.49 11.71
CA ARG A 66 -3.31 -7.14 10.39
C ARG A 66 -2.22 -8.19 10.23
N LEU A 67 -1.02 -7.91 10.72
CA LEU A 67 0.08 -8.88 10.73
C LEU A 67 -0.28 -10.12 11.57
N ARG A 68 -0.82 -9.92 12.77
CA ARG A 68 -1.27 -11.02 13.63
C ARG A 68 -2.31 -11.91 12.93
N THR A 69 -3.36 -11.30 12.38
CA THR A 69 -4.40 -12.03 11.64
C THR A 69 -3.83 -12.80 10.45
N MET A 70 -2.86 -12.20 9.76
CA MET A 70 -2.19 -12.85 8.63
C MET A 70 -1.36 -14.06 9.08
N ARG A 71 -0.62 -13.96 10.18
CA ARG A 71 0.13 -15.08 10.76
C ARG A 71 -0.78 -16.23 11.18
N GLU A 72 -1.90 -15.94 11.85
CA GLU A 72 -2.91 -16.95 12.19
C GLU A 72 -3.47 -17.68 10.96
N LYS A 73 -3.65 -16.95 9.85
CA LYS A 73 -4.10 -17.55 8.58
C LYS A 73 -3.02 -18.46 7.99
N ILE A 74 -1.77 -18.01 7.96
CA ILE A 74 -0.63 -18.81 7.47
C ILE A 74 -0.49 -20.10 8.28
N GLU A 75 -0.59 -20.03 9.61
CA GLU A 75 -0.51 -21.19 10.49
C GLU A 75 -1.63 -22.20 10.24
N ARG A 76 -2.88 -21.72 10.07
CA ARG A 76 -4.03 -22.61 9.77
C ARG A 76 -3.82 -23.37 8.46
N GLU A 77 -3.41 -22.69 7.40
CA GLU A 77 -3.11 -23.30 6.10
C GLU A 77 -1.98 -24.34 6.21
N THR A 78 -0.95 -24.04 6.99
CA THR A 78 0.20 -24.94 7.17
C THR A 78 -0.20 -26.20 7.95
N ARG A 79 -1.16 -26.12 8.86
CA ARG A 79 -1.65 -27.28 9.64
C ARG A 79 -2.64 -28.17 8.88
N GLY A 80 -2.92 -27.89 7.60
CA GLY A 80 -3.83 -28.68 6.79
C GLY A 80 -5.28 -28.63 7.26
N ALA A 81 -5.66 -27.58 7.98
CA ALA A 81 -7.05 -27.33 8.40
C ALA A 81 -7.87 -26.71 7.26
N ASP A 82 -7.67 -27.18 6.03
CA ASP A 82 -8.43 -26.82 4.83
C ASP A 82 -9.79 -27.52 4.82
N GLY A 83 -10.62 -27.25 5.81
CA GLY A 83 -12.06 -27.36 5.71
C GLY A 83 -12.54 -26.12 4.95
N GLU A 84 -13.38 -26.29 3.93
CA GLU A 84 -14.14 -25.27 3.21
C GLU A 84 -14.66 -24.17 4.16
N GLY A 85 -13.86 -23.16 4.39
CA GLY A 85 -14.16 -22.09 5.33
C GLY A 85 -13.56 -20.80 4.84
N THR A 86 -14.40 -20.05 4.08
CA THR A 86 -14.39 -18.59 3.98
C THR A 86 -13.02 -17.92 4.13
N SER A 87 -12.64 -17.17 3.16
CA SER A 87 -11.51 -16.20 3.13
C SER A 87 -11.68 -15.10 4.20
N THR A 88 -12.00 -15.49 5.40
CA THR A 88 -12.41 -14.73 6.56
C THR A 88 -11.19 -14.37 7.39
N GLY A 89 -10.78 -13.17 7.38
CA GLY A 89 -9.82 -12.68 8.35
C GLY A 89 -9.47 -11.22 8.09
N THR A 90 -8.68 -10.97 7.07
CA THR A 90 -8.19 -9.61 6.77
C THR A 90 -9.21 -8.81 5.95
N SER A 91 -9.89 -9.47 4.99
CA SER A 91 -10.98 -8.85 4.23
C SER A 91 -12.19 -8.53 5.11
N ASP A 92 -12.50 -9.37 6.11
CA ASP A 92 -13.59 -9.12 7.03
C ASP A 92 -13.30 -7.97 7.98
N PHE A 93 -12.07 -7.89 8.51
CA PHE A 93 -11.65 -6.77 9.34
C PHE A 93 -11.76 -5.42 8.59
N VAL A 94 -11.27 -5.38 7.34
CA VAL A 94 -11.38 -4.19 6.49
C VAL A 94 -12.84 -3.92 6.13
N ARG A 95 -13.60 -4.97 5.79
CA ARG A 95 -15.03 -4.85 5.48
C ARG A 95 -15.83 -4.32 6.67
N ASP A 96 -15.56 -4.81 7.87
CA ASP A 96 -16.23 -4.36 9.08
C ASP A 96 -15.84 -2.92 9.43
N ALA A 97 -14.56 -2.57 9.31
CA ALA A 97 -14.11 -1.20 9.51
C ALA A 97 -14.73 -0.23 8.48
N VAL A 98 -14.86 -0.64 7.23
CA VAL A 98 -15.56 0.12 6.18
C VAL A 98 -17.06 0.20 6.47
N LYS A 99 -17.69 -0.87 6.93
CA LYS A 99 -19.10 -0.90 7.31
C LYS A 99 -19.40 0.02 8.50
N ASP A 100 -18.53 0.04 9.50
CA ASP A 100 -18.61 0.98 10.63
C ASP A 100 -18.44 2.43 10.19
N PHE A 101 -17.48 2.67 9.29
CA PHE A 101 -17.29 3.98 8.66
C PHE A 101 -18.55 4.43 7.92
N MET A 102 -19.17 3.54 7.16
CA MET A 102 -20.39 3.79 6.41
C MET A 102 -21.60 3.99 7.29
N GLY A 103 -21.74 3.17 8.35
CA GLY A 103 -22.83 3.30 9.31
C GLY A 103 -22.88 4.66 10.01
N ALA A 104 -21.74 5.32 10.12
CA ALA A 104 -21.62 6.66 10.71
C ALA A 104 -22.20 7.79 9.80
N PHE A 105 -22.38 7.52 8.49
CA PHE A 105 -23.06 8.45 7.55
C PHE A 105 -24.53 8.11 7.31
N GLY A 106 -25.10 7.18 8.11
CA GLY A 106 -26.38 6.57 7.92
C GLY A 106 -27.56 7.54 7.88
N GLY A 107 -28.19 7.57 6.71
CA GLY A 107 -29.54 8.03 6.49
C GLY A 107 -30.29 6.96 5.71
N SER A 108 -31.35 6.42 6.26
CA SER A 108 -32.15 5.35 5.66
C SER A 108 -33.01 5.85 4.50
N SER A 109 -32.43 5.94 3.31
CA SER A 109 -33.20 6.00 2.08
C SER A 109 -32.58 5.12 1.01
N SER A 110 -33.41 4.32 0.34
CA SER A 110 -33.02 3.39 -0.73
C SER A 110 -32.24 4.02 -1.89
N LEU A 111 -32.35 5.33 -2.06
CA LEU A 111 -31.59 6.09 -3.08
C LEU A 111 -30.17 6.40 -2.59
N CYS A 112 -30.00 6.74 -1.32
CA CYS A 112 -28.69 6.94 -0.69
C CYS A 112 -27.87 5.64 -0.73
N ASP A 113 -28.49 4.48 -0.50
CA ASP A 113 -27.80 3.18 -0.52
C ASP A 113 -27.27 2.84 -1.91
N LYS A 114 -27.99 3.18 -2.97
CA LYS A 114 -27.55 2.93 -4.37
C LYS A 114 -26.43 3.88 -4.81
N LEU A 115 -26.52 5.16 -4.49
CA LEU A 115 -25.51 6.18 -4.79
C LEU A 115 -24.25 5.93 -3.96
N LEU A 116 -24.44 5.56 -2.71
CA LEU A 116 -23.38 5.19 -1.81
C LEU A 116 -22.67 3.91 -2.28
N GLY A 117 -23.43 2.94 -2.81
CA GLY A 117 -22.87 1.73 -3.42
C GLY A 117 -22.01 2.00 -4.66
N ALA A 118 -22.38 2.99 -5.50
CA ALA A 118 -21.59 3.40 -6.66
C ALA A 118 -20.32 4.16 -6.24
N ALA A 119 -20.44 5.11 -5.32
CA ALA A 119 -19.30 5.80 -4.72
C ALA A 119 -18.36 4.82 -4.01
N MET A 120 -18.90 3.81 -3.33
CA MET A 120 -18.13 2.75 -2.69
C MET A 120 -17.38 1.87 -3.67
N LYS A 121 -17.91 1.59 -4.86
CA LYS A 121 -17.15 0.83 -5.87
C LYS A 121 -15.89 1.58 -6.31
N THR A 122 -16.00 2.87 -6.53
CA THR A 122 -14.85 3.72 -6.88
C THR A 122 -13.89 3.83 -5.69
N PHE A 123 -14.42 4.03 -4.49
CA PHE A 123 -13.64 4.11 -3.25
C PHE A 123 -13.01 2.76 -2.89
N TYR A 124 -13.72 1.65 -3.07
CA TYR A 124 -13.19 0.29 -2.86
C TYR A 124 -12.07 -0.07 -3.83
N GLY A 125 -12.17 0.35 -5.09
CA GLY A 125 -11.07 0.25 -6.05
C GLY A 125 -9.83 0.99 -5.56
N PHE A 126 -10.02 2.21 -5.06
CA PHE A 126 -8.96 3.01 -4.45
C PHE A 126 -8.41 2.36 -3.16
N PHE A 127 -9.27 1.82 -2.30
CA PHE A 127 -8.85 1.06 -1.11
C PHE A 127 -7.98 -0.15 -1.46
N LYS A 128 -8.36 -0.90 -2.50
CA LYS A 128 -7.53 -2.01 -3.00
C LYS A 128 -6.16 -1.55 -3.47
N LEU A 129 -6.10 -0.43 -4.16
CA LEU A 129 -4.84 0.13 -4.67
C LEU A 129 -3.98 0.76 -3.58
N SER A 130 -4.59 1.22 -2.48
CA SER A 130 -3.89 1.83 -1.34
C SER A 130 -3.50 0.84 -0.23
N GLY A 131 -3.50 -0.48 -0.51
CA GLY A 131 -2.98 -1.48 0.43
C GLY A 131 -3.86 -1.85 1.60
N LEU A 132 -5.11 -1.42 1.64
CA LEU A 132 -6.01 -1.73 2.75
C LEU A 132 -6.57 -3.17 2.73
N ASP A 133 -6.51 -3.83 1.58
CA ASP A 133 -6.80 -5.28 1.47
C ASP A 133 -5.49 -6.02 1.14
N PRO A 134 -4.81 -6.66 2.09
CA PRO A 134 -3.53 -7.31 1.86
C PRO A 134 -3.71 -8.49 0.92
N GLY A 135 -3.10 -8.40 -0.24
CA GLY A 135 -3.00 -9.47 -1.20
C GLY A 135 -2.02 -10.57 -0.80
N GLY A 136 -1.79 -11.50 -1.71
CA GLY A 136 -0.86 -12.60 -1.52
C GLY A 136 0.58 -12.17 -1.28
N GLU A 137 0.98 -10.96 -1.72
CA GLU A 137 2.33 -10.42 -1.60
C GLU A 137 2.77 -10.16 -0.15
N PHE A 138 1.89 -9.62 0.70
CA PHE A 138 2.21 -9.45 2.13
C PHE A 138 2.31 -10.79 2.84
N LYS A 139 1.46 -11.75 2.45
CA LYS A 139 1.55 -13.12 2.95
C LYS A 139 2.87 -13.77 2.55
N GLU A 140 3.30 -13.61 1.31
CA GLU A 140 4.60 -14.09 0.86
C GLU A 140 5.76 -13.34 1.55
N ALA A 141 5.64 -12.02 1.74
CA ALA A 141 6.63 -11.25 2.49
C ALA A 141 6.83 -11.80 3.91
N VAL A 142 5.74 -12.10 4.62
CA VAL A 142 5.79 -12.68 5.98
C VAL A 142 6.40 -14.07 5.97
N LYS A 143 5.96 -14.96 5.05
CA LYS A 143 6.51 -16.33 4.94
C LYS A 143 7.99 -16.32 4.63
N GLU A 144 8.42 -15.51 3.67
CA GLU A 144 9.83 -15.47 3.26
C GLU A 144 10.70 -14.75 4.30
N ALA A 145 10.18 -13.74 5.02
CA ALA A 145 10.88 -13.14 6.14
C ALA A 145 11.17 -14.18 7.23
N ASP A 146 10.18 -14.95 7.63
CA ASP A 146 10.36 -16.03 8.61
C ASP A 146 11.34 -17.11 8.09
N ALA A 147 11.28 -17.46 6.81
CA ALA A 147 12.16 -18.45 6.20
C ALA A 147 13.64 -18.02 6.15
N VAL A 148 13.92 -16.72 5.99
CA VAL A 148 15.30 -16.19 5.99
C VAL A 148 15.74 -15.70 7.37
N GLY A 149 14.87 -15.77 8.39
CA GLY A 149 15.15 -15.29 9.74
C GLY A 149 15.18 -13.77 9.87
N ALA A 150 14.50 -13.04 8.97
CA ALA A 150 14.41 -11.60 9.01
C ALA A 150 13.38 -11.11 10.04
N LYS A 151 13.66 -9.98 10.68
CA LYS A 151 12.69 -9.28 11.52
C LYS A 151 11.58 -8.69 10.65
N ILE A 152 10.32 -8.82 11.07
CA ILE A 152 9.20 -8.14 10.41
C ILE A 152 8.87 -6.86 11.17
N VAL A 153 8.71 -5.76 10.42
CA VAL A 153 8.37 -4.43 10.93
C VAL A 153 7.08 -3.97 10.26
N CYS A 154 6.07 -3.68 11.06
CA CYS A 154 4.84 -3.04 10.61
C CYS A 154 5.10 -1.56 10.37
N ALA A 155 4.95 -1.11 9.12
CA ALA A 155 5.26 0.25 8.70
C ALA A 155 4.00 1.09 8.44
N ASP A 156 2.82 0.60 8.79
CA ASP A 156 1.56 1.33 8.61
C ASP A 156 0.78 1.43 9.93
N ARG A 157 -0.15 2.39 9.97
CA ARG A 157 -1.06 2.59 11.09
C ARG A 157 -2.31 1.71 10.97
N ASP A 158 -3.03 1.60 12.08
CA ASP A 158 -4.32 0.91 12.12
C ASP A 158 -5.31 1.52 11.11
N VAL A 159 -5.98 0.64 10.34
CA VAL A 159 -6.97 1.03 9.33
C VAL A 159 -8.16 1.77 9.95
N ARG A 160 -8.58 1.41 11.18
CA ARG A 160 -9.66 2.10 11.90
C ARG A 160 -9.28 3.54 12.21
N LEU A 161 -8.01 3.77 12.57
CA LEU A 161 -7.49 5.12 12.77
C LEU A 161 -7.48 5.91 11.46
N THR A 162 -7.06 5.27 10.35
CA THR A 162 -7.09 5.89 9.03
C THR A 162 -8.51 6.31 8.65
N LEU A 163 -9.48 5.41 8.79
CA LEU A 163 -10.88 5.69 8.48
C LEU A 163 -11.48 6.78 9.37
N ARG A 164 -11.18 6.76 10.67
CA ARG A 164 -11.59 7.82 11.59
C ARG A 164 -11.05 9.18 11.16
N ARG A 165 -9.76 9.27 10.81
CA ARG A 165 -9.15 10.51 10.33
C ARG A 165 -9.73 10.99 9.00
N VAL A 166 -10.06 10.06 8.09
CA VAL A 166 -10.77 10.39 6.85
C VAL A 166 -12.13 11.02 7.17
N ARG A 167 -12.90 10.40 8.06
CA ARG A 167 -14.19 10.95 8.48
C ARG A 167 -14.07 12.35 9.11
N GLU A 168 -13.05 12.55 9.95
CA GLU A 168 -12.78 13.85 10.57
C GLU A 168 -12.34 14.90 9.54
N ALA A 169 -11.65 14.48 8.49
CA ALA A 169 -11.18 15.35 7.42
C ALA A 169 -12.25 15.70 6.38
N MET A 170 -13.26 14.83 6.20
CA MET A 170 -14.36 15.05 5.27
C MET A 170 -15.34 16.08 5.80
N GLY A 171 -15.60 17.12 5.00
CA GLY A 171 -16.70 18.06 5.22
C GLY A 171 -18.01 17.59 4.61
N TRP A 172 -19.10 18.25 4.97
CA TRP A 172 -20.42 18.01 4.38
C TRP A 172 -20.42 18.19 2.85
N GLU A 173 -19.62 19.13 2.35
CA GLU A 173 -19.44 19.38 0.92
C GLU A 173 -18.77 18.18 0.21
N ASP A 174 -17.79 17.56 0.85
CA ASP A 174 -17.10 16.37 0.31
C ASP A 174 -18.05 15.17 0.22
N VAL A 175 -18.92 15.01 1.24
CA VAL A 175 -19.96 13.97 1.24
C VAL A 175 -20.98 14.19 0.13
N LEU A 176 -21.46 15.42 -0.04
CA LEU A 176 -22.40 15.79 -1.10
C LEU A 176 -21.78 15.61 -2.50
N ALA A 177 -20.52 16.00 -2.69
CA ALA A 177 -19.80 15.81 -3.94
C ALA A 177 -19.67 14.31 -4.26
N LEU A 178 -19.34 13.49 -3.28
CA LEU A 178 -19.26 12.03 -3.42
C LEU A 178 -20.63 11.42 -3.78
N MET A 179 -21.71 11.88 -3.13
CA MET A 179 -23.06 11.38 -3.36
C MET A 179 -23.65 11.83 -4.71
N SER A 180 -23.33 13.05 -5.16
CA SER A 180 -23.82 13.59 -6.43
C SER A 180 -23.06 13.06 -7.65
N GLY A 181 -21.91 12.38 -7.45
CA GLY A 181 -21.02 11.98 -8.54
C GLY A 181 -20.39 13.15 -9.30
N ASN A 182 -20.51 14.36 -8.75
CA ASN A 182 -19.99 15.56 -9.37
C ASN A 182 -18.46 15.60 -9.24
N VAL A 183 -17.80 15.48 -10.38
CA VAL A 183 -16.34 15.64 -10.49
C VAL A 183 -16.03 17.14 -10.53
N LYS A 184 -15.12 17.61 -9.67
CA LYS A 184 -14.66 19.01 -9.70
C LYS A 184 -14.04 19.32 -11.06
N PRO A 185 -14.47 20.39 -11.75
CA PRO A 185 -13.94 20.74 -13.06
C PRO A 185 -12.46 21.15 -12.98
N GLY A 186 -11.73 21.00 -14.09
CA GLY A 186 -10.36 21.52 -14.24
C GLY A 186 -9.26 20.65 -13.62
N GLY A 187 -9.59 19.43 -13.17
CA GLY A 187 -8.60 18.48 -12.67
C GLY A 187 -8.12 17.48 -13.73
N PRO A 188 -7.14 16.62 -13.38
CA PRO A 188 -6.74 15.51 -14.22
C PRO A 188 -7.92 14.58 -14.51
N GLU A 189 -7.94 14.00 -15.69
CA GLU A 189 -8.96 13.02 -16.05
C GLU A 189 -8.85 11.78 -15.16
N PRO A 190 -9.98 11.16 -14.78
CA PRO A 190 -9.92 9.89 -14.07
C PRO A 190 -9.19 8.85 -14.94
N PRO A 191 -8.37 7.99 -14.36
CA PRO A 191 -7.74 6.93 -15.13
C PRO A 191 -8.81 6.04 -15.77
N PRO A 192 -8.60 5.56 -17.01
CA PRO A 192 -9.55 4.70 -17.68
C PRO A 192 -9.77 3.43 -16.85
N MET A 193 -11.00 3.17 -16.48
CA MET A 193 -11.44 1.99 -15.74
C MET A 193 -12.09 0.99 -16.71
N ASP A 194 -11.44 0.72 -17.84
CA ASP A 194 -11.93 -0.22 -18.86
C ASP A 194 -11.66 -1.65 -18.40
N GLY A 195 -12.71 -2.34 -17.99
CA GLY A 195 -12.65 -3.77 -17.71
C GLY A 195 -13.90 -4.27 -17.00
N GLY A 196 -14.64 -5.14 -17.66
CA GLY A 196 -15.68 -5.94 -17.02
C GLY A 196 -15.07 -6.81 -15.89
N MET A 197 -15.90 -7.28 -14.98
CA MET A 197 -15.48 -8.00 -13.77
C MET A 197 -14.61 -9.27 -14.04
N HIS A 198 -14.63 -9.81 -15.25
CA HIS A 198 -13.83 -10.96 -15.69
C HIS A 198 -12.39 -10.60 -16.13
N ASP A 199 -12.10 -9.33 -16.46
CA ASP A 199 -10.78 -8.86 -16.87
C ASP A 199 -10.09 -7.96 -15.83
N MET A 200 -10.64 -7.87 -14.63
CA MET A 200 -10.18 -6.95 -13.60
C MET A 200 -8.73 -7.19 -13.18
N GLU A 201 -8.29 -8.45 -13.14
CA GLU A 201 -6.90 -8.79 -12.80
C GLU A 201 -5.93 -8.30 -13.89
N ARG A 202 -6.29 -8.48 -15.16
CA ARG A 202 -5.52 -7.95 -16.31
C ARG A 202 -5.57 -6.42 -16.39
N ALA A 203 -6.72 -5.82 -16.12
CA ALA A 203 -6.86 -4.37 -16.11
C ALA A 203 -6.00 -3.75 -14.99
N ILE A 204 -5.99 -4.34 -13.81
CA ILE A 204 -5.13 -3.91 -12.70
C ILE A 204 -3.65 -4.11 -13.02
N GLU A 205 -3.28 -5.22 -13.67
CA GLU A 205 -1.90 -5.46 -14.09
C GLU A 205 -1.44 -4.42 -15.14
N ASN A 206 -2.31 -4.06 -16.08
CA ASN A 206 -2.03 -3.01 -17.06
C ASN A 206 -1.98 -1.60 -16.45
N LEU A 207 -2.71 -1.36 -15.37
CA LEU A 207 -2.68 -0.11 -14.59
C LEU A 207 -1.46 -0.02 -13.65
N LYS A 208 -0.66 -1.08 -13.53
CA LYS A 208 0.51 -1.18 -12.65
C LYS A 208 1.72 -0.41 -13.22
N THR A 209 1.49 0.80 -13.67
CA THR A 209 2.55 1.73 -14.05
C THR A 209 2.58 2.91 -13.09
N ARG A 210 3.77 3.42 -12.79
CA ARG A 210 3.91 4.64 -11.96
C ARG A 210 3.11 5.82 -12.53
N ALA A 211 3.02 5.92 -13.85
CA ALA A 211 2.28 6.97 -14.53
C ALA A 211 0.77 6.93 -14.17
N HIS A 212 0.14 5.77 -14.26
CA HIS A 212 -1.28 5.62 -13.91
C HIS A 212 -1.53 5.86 -12.41
N ILE A 213 -0.64 5.37 -11.56
CA ILE A 213 -0.75 5.60 -10.11
C ILE A 213 -0.62 7.09 -9.78
N ARG A 214 0.30 7.81 -10.41
CA ARG A 214 0.42 9.28 -10.26
C ARG A 214 -0.85 9.99 -10.71
N GLN A 215 -1.36 9.67 -11.88
CA GLN A 215 -2.62 10.25 -12.40
C GLN A 215 -3.77 10.02 -11.41
N MET A 216 -3.89 8.82 -10.85
CA MET A 216 -4.92 8.51 -9.87
C MET A 216 -4.71 9.27 -8.55
N ARG A 217 -3.48 9.39 -8.06
CA ARG A 217 -3.17 10.22 -6.88
C ARG A 217 -3.50 11.70 -7.11
N GLU A 218 -3.13 12.23 -8.26
CA GLU A 218 -3.42 13.61 -8.64
C GLU A 218 -4.94 13.86 -8.77
N PHE A 219 -5.66 12.92 -9.39
CA PHE A 219 -7.11 12.96 -9.45
C PHE A 219 -7.74 12.98 -8.05
N LEU A 220 -7.32 12.06 -7.17
CA LEU A 220 -7.82 12.04 -5.79
C LEU A 220 -7.46 13.32 -5.03
N ALA A 221 -6.24 13.81 -5.17
CA ALA A 221 -5.78 15.03 -4.52
C ALA A 221 -6.56 16.27 -5.00
N HIS A 222 -6.95 16.30 -6.28
CA HIS A 222 -7.80 17.36 -6.82
C HIS A 222 -9.24 17.25 -6.34
N GLN A 223 -9.83 16.07 -6.39
CA GLN A 223 -11.22 15.85 -6.01
C GLN A 223 -11.44 15.95 -4.50
N MET A 224 -10.58 15.34 -3.72
CA MET A 224 -10.71 15.19 -2.27
C MET A 224 -9.36 15.40 -1.56
N PRO A 225 -8.81 16.62 -1.52
CA PRO A 225 -7.46 16.89 -1.04
C PRO A 225 -7.21 16.45 0.41
N LYS A 226 -8.19 16.64 1.28
CA LYS A 226 -8.08 16.23 2.69
C LYS A 226 -8.06 14.71 2.86
N VAL A 227 -8.89 14.01 2.06
CA VAL A 227 -8.93 12.55 2.04
C VAL A 227 -7.64 11.99 1.49
N SER A 228 -7.16 12.53 0.36
CA SER A 228 -5.87 12.17 -0.25
C SER A 228 -4.73 12.31 0.75
N ARG A 229 -4.68 13.42 1.49
CA ARG A 229 -3.68 13.64 2.52
C ARG A 229 -3.69 12.53 3.59
N VAL A 230 -4.86 12.18 4.11
CA VAL A 230 -4.98 11.15 5.15
C VAL A 230 -4.63 9.75 4.63
N PHE A 231 -5.12 9.41 3.43
CA PHE A 231 -4.93 8.07 2.88
C PHE A 231 -3.55 7.81 2.33
N VAL A 232 -2.89 8.84 1.82
CA VAL A 232 -1.62 8.69 1.11
C VAL A 232 -0.51 9.40 1.88
N ASP A 233 -0.57 10.73 2.01
CA ASP A 233 0.58 11.50 2.47
C ASP A 233 0.97 11.22 3.92
N GLU A 234 -0.01 11.10 4.84
CA GLU A 234 0.26 10.78 6.25
C GLU A 234 0.79 9.35 6.42
N ARG A 235 0.35 8.42 5.58
CA ARG A 235 0.86 7.04 5.61
C ARG A 235 2.26 6.96 5.01
N ASP A 236 2.53 7.71 3.94
CA ASP A 236 3.89 7.86 3.40
C ASP A 236 4.86 8.33 4.49
N GLU A 237 4.46 9.31 5.33
CA GLU A 237 5.26 9.81 6.45
C GLU A 237 5.54 8.70 7.47
N ILE A 238 4.52 7.96 7.88
CA ILE A 238 4.66 6.84 8.83
C ILE A 238 5.60 5.76 8.29
N MET A 239 5.45 5.40 7.02
CA MET A 239 6.30 4.41 6.37
C MET A 239 7.76 4.87 6.30
N VAL A 240 7.99 6.12 5.92
CA VAL A 240 9.35 6.68 5.86
C VAL A 240 9.98 6.71 7.25
N ASP A 241 9.24 7.11 8.30
CA ASP A 241 9.72 7.09 9.67
C ASP A 241 10.09 5.67 10.14
N ALA A 242 9.31 4.66 9.74
CA ALA A 242 9.64 3.28 10.01
C ALA A 242 10.93 2.85 9.29
N LEU A 243 11.08 3.20 8.01
CA LEU A 243 12.26 2.89 7.21
C LEU A 243 13.52 3.61 7.72
N LEU A 244 13.42 4.85 8.17
CA LEU A 244 14.54 5.61 8.70
C LEU A 244 15.13 4.98 9.97
N ARG A 245 14.31 4.34 10.80
CA ARG A 245 14.77 3.62 12.00
C ARG A 245 15.60 2.36 11.67
N HIS A 246 15.54 1.90 10.44
CA HIS A 246 16.25 0.71 9.93
C HIS A 246 17.19 1.06 8.77
N GLY A 247 17.53 2.35 8.61
CA GLY A 247 18.32 2.87 7.49
C GLY A 247 19.78 2.40 7.46
N ASP A 248 20.28 1.76 8.51
CA ASP A 248 21.59 1.13 8.61
C ASP A 248 21.59 -0.38 8.32
N GLU A 249 20.42 -0.94 8.09
CA GLU A 249 20.21 -2.36 7.83
C GLU A 249 20.06 -2.67 6.34
N ARG A 250 20.00 -3.97 6.02
CA ARG A 250 19.58 -4.45 4.71
C ARG A 250 18.08 -4.80 4.78
N VAL A 251 17.26 -3.92 4.22
CA VAL A 251 15.81 -3.97 4.34
C VAL A 251 15.16 -4.31 3.00
N VAL A 252 14.13 -5.14 3.03
CA VAL A 252 13.13 -5.22 1.96
C VAL A 252 11.85 -4.57 2.46
N ALA A 253 11.38 -3.53 1.77
CA ALA A 253 10.14 -2.83 2.10
C ALA A 253 9.06 -3.14 1.06
N VAL A 254 7.96 -3.74 1.50
CA VAL A 254 6.83 -4.14 0.66
C VAL A 254 5.66 -3.19 0.93
N VAL A 255 5.32 -2.39 -0.08
CA VAL A 255 4.31 -1.34 0.00
C VAL A 255 3.39 -1.35 -1.23
N GLY A 256 2.22 -0.73 -1.15
CA GLY A 256 1.41 -0.44 -2.32
C GLY A 256 2.09 0.56 -3.24
N MET A 257 1.95 0.38 -4.56
CA MET A 257 2.53 1.28 -5.55
C MET A 257 2.13 2.75 -5.35
N ALA A 258 0.96 2.99 -4.75
CA ALA A 258 0.49 4.33 -4.43
C ALA A 258 1.41 5.08 -3.46
N HIS A 259 2.23 4.39 -2.68
CA HIS A 259 3.12 4.97 -1.68
C HIS A 259 4.56 5.15 -2.16
N MET A 260 4.98 4.48 -3.24
CA MET A 260 6.38 4.48 -3.69
C MET A 260 6.95 5.89 -3.91
N ASP A 261 6.30 6.68 -4.78
CA ASP A 261 6.79 8.03 -5.12
C ASP A 261 6.84 8.96 -3.89
N GLY A 262 5.87 8.83 -2.99
CA GLY A 262 5.82 9.61 -1.76
C GLY A 262 6.93 9.22 -0.77
N ILE A 263 7.21 7.94 -0.64
CA ILE A 263 8.30 7.40 0.18
C ILE A 263 9.64 7.84 -0.39
N GLU A 264 9.89 7.63 -1.69
CA GLU A 264 11.13 8.01 -2.38
C GLU A 264 11.44 9.49 -2.18
N ARG A 265 10.47 10.36 -2.46
CA ARG A 265 10.61 11.80 -2.31
C ARG A 265 10.96 12.20 -0.88
N ARG A 266 10.21 11.72 0.11
CA ARG A 266 10.42 12.04 1.53
C ARG A 266 11.75 11.49 2.05
N TRP A 267 12.12 10.30 1.60
CA TRP A 267 13.43 9.73 1.90
C TRP A 267 14.56 10.64 1.41
N GLU A 268 14.53 11.02 0.14
CA GLU A 268 15.54 11.91 -0.45
C GLU A 268 15.63 13.26 0.26
N GLU A 269 14.47 13.87 0.57
CA GLU A 269 14.41 15.13 1.32
C GLU A 269 15.07 15.01 2.70
N THR A 270 14.81 13.90 3.40
CA THR A 270 15.40 13.62 4.71
C THR A 270 16.90 13.39 4.59
N GLN A 271 17.34 12.60 3.60
CA GLN A 271 18.77 12.36 3.38
C GLN A 271 19.53 13.65 3.01
N LYS A 272 18.93 14.55 2.24
CA LYS A 272 19.49 15.88 1.96
C LYS A 272 19.69 16.70 3.22
N LYS A 273 18.67 16.74 4.10
CA LYS A 273 18.76 17.45 5.39
C LYS A 273 19.88 16.88 6.27
N LEU A 274 19.98 15.55 6.39
CA LEU A 274 21.01 14.90 7.19
C LEU A 274 22.44 15.17 6.68
N ARG A 275 22.63 15.28 5.38
CA ARG A 275 23.93 15.70 4.81
C ARG A 275 24.32 17.12 5.20
N VAL A 276 23.38 18.06 5.11
CA VAL A 276 23.61 19.48 5.44
C VAL A 276 23.95 19.67 6.92
N THR A 277 23.31 18.91 7.80
CA THR A 277 23.54 19.02 9.25
C THR A 277 24.90 18.46 9.70
N ARG A 278 25.59 17.67 8.85
CA ARG A 278 26.89 17.07 9.15
C ARG A 278 28.08 17.84 8.57
N CYS A 279 27.83 18.85 7.71
CA CYS A 279 28.83 19.81 7.26
C CYS A 279 28.90 21.01 8.19
#